data_aba31d7bf6dbe711ec482b391ef266b9
#
_entry.id   aba31d7bf6dbe711ec482b391ef266b9
#
_cell.length_a   1.000
_cell.length_b   1.000
_cell.length_c   1.000
_cell.angle_alpha   90.00
_cell.angle_beta   90.00
_cell.angle_gamma   90.00
#
_symmetry.space_group_name_H-M   'P 1'
#
loop_
_entity.id
_entity.type
_entity.pdbx_description
1 polymer ?
#
loop_
_entity_poly.entity_id
_entity_poly.type
_entity_poly.pdbx_seq_one_letter_code
_entity_poly.pdbx_strand_id
1 'polypeptide(L)'
;MLGFQRIAGGLSQLSRLFFLALLGVMMAVGAQAQTAQGDPTKGQYLAALAGCMGCHTDAAPGAVPYAGGRRLQTPFGVFYGPNITPHPSAGIGKWSEADFTRAIRLGERADGQHYFPAFPYASFTGMSDTDIRDLWAYLRTLASAERANQAHELRFPFGWRRLVTAWKWLFFVPQRAGVNPQASAEVNRGAYIAGALSHCTECHTPRNFLGGPVKGRLLGGGMISEGRAPNLTPTRLKRWSDAQLKEFLRSGATPEGDVPAEAMEEIIRNTTSQLSPQDLGALVAYLRSLPPLAEEKR
;
A
#
# COMPACT_ATOMS: atom_id res chain seq x y z
N MET A 1 -79.28 18.17 -29.93
CA MET A 1 -78.28 17.25 -30.45
C MET A 1 -77.02 18.04 -30.73
N LEU A 2 -76.19 18.34 -29.81
CA LEU A 2 -74.83 18.90 -30.01
C LEU A 2 -74.11 18.79 -28.68
N GLY A 3 -73.03 17.98 -28.57
CA GLY A 3 -72.21 18.01 -27.40
C GLY A 3 -71.60 16.70 -26.91
N PHE A 4 -71.07 15.84 -27.81
CA PHE A 4 -70.36 14.62 -27.35
C PHE A 4 -69.14 14.22 -28.21
N GLN A 5 -68.41 15.17 -28.75
CA GLN A 5 -67.23 14.82 -29.60
C GLN A 5 -65.92 15.54 -29.28
N ARG A 6 -65.69 16.10 -28.09
CA ARG A 6 -64.43 16.77 -27.75
C ARG A 6 -63.64 16.23 -26.58
N ILE A 7 -63.99 15.07 -25.99
CA ILE A 7 -63.27 14.54 -24.83
C ILE A 7 -62.32 13.37 -25.17
N ALA A 8 -62.38 12.78 -26.36
CA ALA A 8 -61.55 11.65 -26.75
C ALA A 8 -60.13 12.00 -27.18
N GLY A 9 -59.84 13.26 -27.53
CA GLY A 9 -58.51 13.69 -28.04
C GLY A 9 -57.45 14.00 -26.99
N GLY A 10 -57.85 14.33 -25.77
CA GLY A 10 -56.94 14.76 -24.71
C GLY A 10 -56.23 13.63 -23.96
N LEU A 11 -56.87 12.49 -23.85
CA LEU A 11 -56.29 11.33 -23.13
C LEU A 11 -55.22 10.59 -23.90
N SER A 12 -55.18 10.70 -25.24
CA SER A 12 -54.17 10.04 -26.06
C SER A 12 -52.81 10.78 -26.12
N GLN A 13 -52.83 12.11 -25.89
CA GLN A 13 -51.60 12.90 -25.83
C GLN A 13 -50.90 12.80 -24.48
N LEU A 14 -51.65 12.79 -23.41
CA LEU A 14 -51.11 12.62 -22.05
C LEU A 14 -50.47 11.23 -21.85
N SER A 15 -51.06 10.17 -22.41
CA SER A 15 -50.50 8.83 -22.35
C SER A 15 -49.18 8.70 -23.16
N ARG A 16 -49.07 9.39 -24.30
CA ARG A 16 -47.86 9.41 -25.11
C ARG A 16 -46.71 10.17 -24.43
N LEU A 17 -46.99 11.26 -23.76
CA LEU A 17 -46.00 12.03 -23.01
C LEU A 17 -45.53 11.25 -21.75
N PHE A 18 -46.40 10.50 -21.11
CA PHE A 18 -46.05 9.64 -19.97
C PHE A 18 -45.19 8.45 -20.40
N PHE A 19 -45.47 7.83 -21.57
CA PHE A 19 -44.64 6.75 -22.14
C PHE A 19 -43.27 7.21 -22.60
N LEU A 20 -43.16 8.41 -23.19
CA LEU A 20 -41.88 8.99 -23.57
C LEU A 20 -41.03 9.41 -22.36
N ALA A 21 -41.65 9.87 -21.29
CA ALA A 21 -40.96 10.20 -20.04
C ALA A 21 -40.44 8.92 -19.33
N LEU A 22 -41.22 7.82 -19.33
CA LEU A 22 -40.79 6.53 -18.77
C LEU A 22 -39.63 5.90 -19.59
N LEU A 23 -39.64 6.01 -20.92
CA LEU A 23 -38.53 5.54 -21.77
C LEU A 23 -37.25 6.38 -21.56
N GLY A 24 -37.39 7.69 -21.34
CA GLY A 24 -36.28 8.59 -21.03
C GLY A 24 -35.61 8.27 -19.68
N VAL A 25 -36.39 7.90 -18.66
CA VAL A 25 -35.88 7.51 -17.34
C VAL A 25 -35.23 6.12 -17.37
N MET A 26 -35.72 5.18 -18.19
CA MET A 26 -35.06 3.87 -18.36
C MET A 26 -33.74 3.94 -19.11
N MET A 27 -33.52 4.91 -19.99
CA MET A 27 -32.24 5.09 -20.67
C MET A 27 -31.17 5.79 -19.80
N ALA A 28 -31.58 6.52 -18.76
CA ALA A 28 -30.66 7.21 -17.84
C ALA A 28 -30.05 6.29 -16.76
N VAL A 29 -30.62 5.11 -16.51
CA VAL A 29 -30.11 4.16 -15.50
C VAL A 29 -28.97 3.26 -16.05
N GLY A 30 -28.67 3.33 -17.34
CA GLY A 30 -27.65 2.51 -18.01
C GLY A 30 -26.25 3.08 -18.08
N ALA A 31 -25.99 4.26 -17.52
CA ALA A 31 -24.62 4.75 -17.35
C ALA A 31 -23.98 4.08 -16.12
N GLN A 32 -23.71 2.80 -16.22
CA GLN A 32 -22.76 2.16 -15.32
C GLN A 32 -21.45 2.92 -15.53
N ALA A 33 -21.02 3.61 -14.47
CA ALA A 33 -19.66 4.13 -14.43
C ALA A 33 -18.72 2.96 -14.72
N GLN A 34 -18.21 2.89 -15.93
CA GLN A 34 -17.13 1.98 -16.28
C GLN A 34 -16.01 2.36 -15.31
N THR A 35 -15.78 1.52 -14.29
CA THR A 35 -14.63 1.68 -13.42
C THR A 35 -13.43 1.71 -14.33
N ALA A 36 -12.71 2.84 -14.38
CA ALA A 36 -11.56 2.98 -15.25
C ALA A 36 -10.63 1.80 -15.00
N GLN A 37 -10.27 1.08 -16.05
CA GLN A 37 -9.35 -0.05 -15.97
C GLN A 37 -8.02 0.48 -15.44
N GLY A 38 -7.39 -0.23 -14.46
CA GLY A 38 -6.09 0.17 -13.92
C GLY A 38 -4.99 0.17 -14.97
N ASP A 39 -4.01 1.04 -14.79
CA ASP A 39 -2.83 1.16 -15.65
C ASP A 39 -1.70 0.23 -15.14
N PRO A 40 -1.39 -0.88 -15.84
CA PRO A 40 -0.37 -1.81 -15.39
C PRO A 40 1.04 -1.21 -15.40
N THR A 41 1.33 -0.19 -16.22
CA THR A 41 2.64 0.48 -16.24
C THR A 41 2.86 1.28 -14.96
N LYS A 42 1.83 2.04 -14.53
CA LYS A 42 1.85 2.70 -13.23
C LYS A 42 1.86 1.68 -12.09
N GLY A 43 1.09 0.60 -12.22
CA GLY A 43 1.07 -0.49 -11.26
C GLY A 43 2.44 -1.13 -11.05
N GLN A 44 3.25 -1.29 -12.10
CA GLN A 44 4.62 -1.78 -12.00
C GLN A 44 5.49 -0.85 -11.16
N TYR A 45 5.40 0.45 -11.41
CA TYR A 45 6.09 1.45 -10.61
C TYR A 45 5.66 1.41 -9.14
N LEU A 46 4.36 1.35 -8.89
CA LEU A 46 3.81 1.24 -7.53
C LEU A 46 4.25 -0.04 -6.82
N ALA A 47 4.33 -1.18 -7.52
CA ALA A 47 4.81 -2.44 -6.97
C ALA A 47 6.29 -2.36 -6.54
N ALA A 48 7.11 -1.64 -7.31
CA ALA A 48 8.49 -1.36 -6.92
C ALA A 48 8.55 -0.46 -5.68
N LEU A 49 7.80 0.66 -5.67
CA LEU A 49 7.77 1.57 -4.52
C LEU A 49 7.20 0.92 -3.25
N ALA A 50 6.23 0.03 -3.39
CA ALA A 50 5.65 -0.74 -2.27
C ALA A 50 6.52 -1.91 -1.82
N GLY A 51 7.67 -2.14 -2.46
CA GLY A 51 8.61 -3.21 -2.09
C GLY A 51 8.04 -4.61 -2.23
N CYS A 52 7.00 -4.81 -3.07
CA CYS A 52 6.29 -6.09 -3.17
C CYS A 52 7.23 -7.27 -3.45
N MET A 53 8.20 -7.06 -4.34
CA MET A 53 9.14 -8.10 -4.75
C MET A 53 10.04 -8.56 -3.58
N GLY A 54 10.45 -7.68 -2.68
CA GLY A 54 11.31 -7.99 -1.54
C GLY A 54 10.70 -9.02 -0.58
N CYS A 55 9.38 -8.95 -0.37
CA CYS A 55 8.67 -9.91 0.49
C CYS A 55 8.10 -11.10 -0.29
N HIS A 56 7.78 -10.93 -1.57
CA HIS A 56 7.07 -11.94 -2.37
C HIS A 56 7.93 -12.69 -3.38
N THR A 57 9.27 -12.59 -3.27
CA THR A 57 10.21 -13.36 -4.08
C THR A 57 11.24 -14.03 -3.18
N ASP A 58 11.49 -15.31 -3.38
CA ASP A 58 12.51 -16.04 -2.62
C ASP A 58 13.89 -15.42 -2.81
N ALA A 59 14.77 -15.53 -1.81
CA ALA A 59 16.14 -15.07 -1.90
C ALA A 59 17.05 -16.01 -2.70
N ALA A 60 16.58 -17.22 -3.04
CA ALA A 60 17.37 -18.19 -3.79
C ALA A 60 17.69 -17.68 -5.22
N PRO A 61 18.89 -17.96 -5.75
CA PRO A 61 19.21 -17.62 -7.13
C PRO A 61 18.22 -18.26 -8.11
N GLY A 62 17.75 -17.46 -9.09
CA GLY A 62 16.79 -17.93 -10.10
C GLY A 62 15.36 -18.05 -9.61
N ALA A 63 15.04 -17.54 -8.41
CA ALA A 63 13.67 -17.51 -7.91
C ALA A 63 12.74 -16.72 -8.84
N VAL A 64 11.53 -17.26 -9.06
CA VAL A 64 10.53 -16.60 -9.88
C VAL A 64 9.98 -15.38 -9.13
N PRO A 65 10.03 -14.18 -9.73
CA PRO A 65 9.52 -12.97 -9.09
C PRO A 65 8.04 -13.12 -8.67
N TYR A 66 7.71 -12.62 -7.49
CA TYR A 66 6.37 -12.65 -6.90
C TYR A 66 5.78 -14.04 -6.61
N ALA A 67 6.55 -15.12 -6.83
CA ALA A 67 6.08 -16.48 -6.55
C ALA A 67 6.14 -16.88 -5.06
N GLY A 68 6.47 -15.96 -4.17
CA GLY A 68 6.53 -16.18 -2.73
C GLY A 68 7.78 -16.93 -2.27
N GLY A 69 7.75 -17.41 -1.03
CA GLY A 69 8.82 -18.21 -0.42
C GLY A 69 9.86 -17.40 0.33
N ARG A 70 9.86 -16.09 0.26
CA ARG A 70 10.78 -15.24 1.04
C ARG A 70 10.59 -15.47 2.53
N ARG A 71 11.66 -15.80 3.20
CA ARG A 71 11.74 -15.99 4.64
C ARG A 71 11.98 -14.64 5.31
N LEU A 72 11.06 -14.21 6.18
CA LEU A 72 11.10 -12.94 6.91
C LEU A 72 11.26 -13.25 8.40
N GLN A 73 12.43 -13.05 8.93
CA GLN A 73 12.73 -13.24 10.36
C GLN A 73 12.20 -12.07 11.16
N THR A 74 11.46 -12.35 12.24
CA THR A 74 10.92 -11.33 13.16
C THR A 74 11.08 -11.77 14.61
N PRO A 75 10.92 -10.88 15.59
CA PRO A 75 10.88 -11.26 17.01
C PRO A 75 9.75 -12.25 17.35
N PHE A 76 8.71 -12.31 16.51
CA PHE A 76 7.53 -13.18 16.71
C PHE A 76 7.69 -14.57 16.07
N GLY A 77 8.74 -14.79 15.31
CA GLY A 77 9.00 -16.01 14.52
C GLY A 77 9.23 -15.67 13.05
N VAL A 78 9.08 -16.67 12.20
CA VAL A 78 9.32 -16.57 10.76
C VAL A 78 8.00 -16.44 10.01
N PHE A 79 7.88 -15.41 9.21
CA PHE A 79 6.85 -15.29 8.18
C PHE A 79 7.40 -15.72 6.83
N TYR A 80 6.55 -16.27 5.99
CA TYR A 80 6.86 -16.55 4.60
C TYR A 80 6.00 -15.69 3.69
N GLY A 81 6.62 -14.94 2.77
CA GLY A 81 5.92 -14.17 1.77
C GLY A 81 5.12 -15.10 0.86
N PRO A 82 3.81 -14.88 0.68
CA PRO A 82 3.00 -15.73 -0.19
C PRO A 82 3.25 -15.43 -1.67
N ASN A 83 2.85 -16.40 -2.51
CA ASN A 83 2.76 -16.24 -3.95
C ASN A 83 1.64 -15.25 -4.30
N ILE A 84 1.97 -14.16 -4.98
CA ILE A 84 1.02 -13.15 -5.46
C ILE A 84 0.95 -13.07 -7.00
N THR A 85 1.45 -14.11 -7.69
CA THR A 85 1.26 -14.24 -9.13
C THR A 85 -0.20 -14.60 -9.46
N PRO A 86 -0.66 -14.43 -10.71
CA PRO A 86 -2.02 -14.78 -11.10
C PRO A 86 -2.28 -16.30 -11.21
N HIS A 87 -1.51 -17.13 -10.49
CA HIS A 87 -1.77 -18.57 -10.43
C HIS A 87 -3.09 -18.87 -9.68
N PRO A 88 -3.98 -19.72 -10.23
CA PRO A 88 -5.35 -19.85 -9.74
C PRO A 88 -5.48 -20.54 -8.38
N SER A 89 -4.51 -21.33 -7.95
CA SER A 89 -4.55 -22.06 -6.66
C SER A 89 -3.42 -21.67 -5.71
N ALA A 90 -2.22 -21.44 -6.23
CA ALA A 90 -1.06 -21.07 -5.40
C ALA A 90 -0.92 -19.56 -5.19
N GLY A 91 -1.44 -18.73 -6.11
CA GLY A 91 -1.37 -17.28 -6.09
C GLY A 91 -2.74 -16.61 -5.88
N ILE A 92 -2.85 -15.40 -6.43
CA ILE A 92 -4.06 -14.56 -6.30
C ILE A 92 -4.95 -14.61 -7.56
N GLY A 93 -4.77 -15.61 -8.44
CA GLY A 93 -5.45 -15.69 -9.73
C GLY A 93 -6.97 -15.76 -9.67
N LYS A 94 -7.55 -16.27 -8.57
CA LYS A 94 -9.00 -16.33 -8.33
C LYS A 94 -9.55 -15.11 -7.59
N TRP A 95 -8.70 -14.18 -7.18
CA TRP A 95 -9.17 -12.99 -6.48
C TRP A 95 -9.87 -12.02 -7.44
N SER A 96 -10.86 -11.33 -6.91
CA SER A 96 -11.40 -10.13 -7.50
C SER A 96 -10.56 -8.90 -7.10
N GLU A 97 -10.75 -7.79 -7.82
CA GLU A 97 -10.19 -6.49 -7.41
C GLU A 97 -10.66 -6.08 -6.00
N ALA A 98 -11.90 -6.43 -5.65
CA ALA A 98 -12.43 -6.16 -4.32
C ALA A 98 -11.72 -6.96 -3.22
N ASP A 99 -11.36 -8.23 -3.47
CA ASP A 99 -10.59 -9.06 -2.53
C ASP A 99 -9.19 -8.49 -2.34
N PHE A 100 -8.54 -8.07 -3.44
CA PHE A 100 -7.24 -7.42 -3.39
C PHE A 100 -7.29 -6.10 -2.62
N THR A 101 -8.28 -5.26 -2.92
CA THR A 101 -8.49 -3.98 -2.21
C THR A 101 -8.71 -4.21 -0.72
N ARG A 102 -9.49 -5.21 -0.33
CA ARG A 102 -9.71 -5.58 1.08
C ARG A 102 -8.42 -6.02 1.75
N ALA A 103 -7.60 -6.83 1.07
CA ALA A 103 -6.30 -7.26 1.59
C ALA A 103 -5.38 -6.07 1.84
N ILE A 104 -5.23 -5.17 0.87
CA ILE A 104 -4.37 -3.98 0.94
C ILE A 104 -4.86 -2.98 2.01
N ARG A 105 -6.17 -2.67 2.01
CA ARG A 105 -6.71 -1.62 2.89
C ARG A 105 -6.99 -2.07 4.30
N LEU A 106 -7.51 -3.29 4.43
CA LEU A 106 -8.01 -3.77 5.72
C LEU A 106 -7.13 -4.87 6.30
N GLY A 107 -6.17 -5.41 5.56
CA GLY A 107 -5.40 -6.57 6.01
C GLY A 107 -6.32 -7.75 6.28
N GLU A 108 -7.30 -7.99 5.40
CA GLU A 108 -8.30 -9.05 5.51
C GLU A 108 -8.32 -9.94 4.28
N ARG A 109 -8.44 -11.22 4.51
CA ARG A 109 -8.62 -12.25 3.49
C ARG A 109 -10.08 -12.28 3.01
N ALA A 110 -10.32 -12.92 1.86
CA ALA A 110 -11.68 -13.14 1.35
C ALA A 110 -12.57 -13.96 2.31
N ASP A 111 -11.96 -14.84 3.13
CA ASP A 111 -12.64 -15.62 4.17
C ASP A 111 -12.88 -14.85 5.50
N GLY A 112 -12.58 -13.55 5.54
CA GLY A 112 -12.72 -12.70 6.71
C GLY A 112 -11.61 -12.82 7.76
N GLN A 113 -10.63 -13.70 7.57
CA GLN A 113 -9.49 -13.79 8.47
C GLN A 113 -8.55 -12.60 8.28
N HIS A 114 -7.92 -12.15 9.37
CA HIS A 114 -6.94 -11.06 9.31
C HIS A 114 -5.55 -11.57 8.91
N TYR A 115 -4.84 -10.77 8.10
CA TYR A 115 -3.41 -10.93 7.89
C TYR A 115 -2.63 -10.47 9.12
N PHE A 116 -1.48 -11.09 9.35
CA PHE A 116 -0.53 -10.59 10.34
C PHE A 116 0.06 -9.24 9.89
N PRO A 117 0.37 -8.31 10.83
CA PRO A 117 0.91 -6.98 10.49
C PRO A 117 2.35 -7.01 9.93
N ALA A 118 2.95 -8.19 9.73
CA ALA A 118 4.13 -8.36 8.88
C ALA A 118 3.81 -8.01 7.40
N PHE A 119 2.56 -8.13 6.97
CA PHE A 119 2.05 -7.50 5.78
C PHE A 119 1.69 -6.05 6.12
N PRO A 120 2.33 -5.01 5.54
CA PRO A 120 2.23 -3.63 6.01
C PRO A 120 0.92 -2.93 5.58
N TYR A 121 -0.22 -3.61 5.76
CA TYR A 121 -1.54 -3.03 5.47
C TYR A 121 -1.84 -1.78 6.31
N ALA A 122 -1.18 -1.63 7.47
CA ALA A 122 -1.31 -0.44 8.29
C ALA A 122 -0.79 0.83 7.58
N SER A 123 0.19 0.67 6.70
CA SER A 123 0.67 1.71 5.80
C SER A 123 -0.14 1.73 4.50
N PHE A 124 -0.34 0.59 3.86
CA PHE A 124 -1.03 0.48 2.57
C PHE A 124 -2.49 0.93 2.60
N THR A 125 -3.15 0.93 3.77
CA THR A 125 -4.48 1.53 3.92
C THR A 125 -4.54 2.98 3.45
N GLY A 126 -3.40 3.70 3.47
CA GLY A 126 -3.23 5.05 2.97
C GLY A 126 -3.25 5.20 1.44
N MET A 127 -3.08 4.13 0.67
CA MET A 127 -3.01 4.20 -0.80
C MET A 127 -4.31 4.76 -1.40
N SER A 128 -4.21 5.45 -2.54
CA SER A 128 -5.38 5.88 -3.30
C SER A 128 -6.09 4.67 -3.94
N ASP A 129 -7.39 4.82 -4.26
CA ASP A 129 -8.12 3.76 -4.95
C ASP A 129 -7.58 3.53 -6.37
N THR A 130 -7.11 4.60 -7.02
CA THR A 130 -6.48 4.52 -8.32
C THR A 130 -5.18 3.72 -8.25
N ASP A 131 -4.31 3.99 -7.28
CA ASP A 131 -3.04 3.29 -7.15
C ASP A 131 -3.24 1.80 -6.81
N ILE A 132 -4.24 1.45 -5.99
CA ILE A 132 -4.58 0.04 -5.72
C ILE A 132 -5.07 -0.65 -7.00
N ARG A 133 -5.87 0.03 -7.80
CA ARG A 133 -6.38 -0.50 -9.08
C ARG A 133 -5.25 -0.69 -10.09
N ASP A 134 -4.34 0.29 -10.20
CA ASP A 134 -3.17 0.21 -11.08
C ASP A 134 -2.25 -0.93 -10.65
N LEU A 135 -1.99 -1.07 -9.34
CA LEU A 135 -1.22 -2.16 -8.77
C LEU A 135 -1.86 -3.53 -9.07
N TRP A 136 -3.18 -3.65 -8.89
CA TRP A 136 -3.93 -4.85 -9.24
C TRP A 136 -3.80 -5.19 -10.72
N ALA A 137 -3.95 -4.20 -11.61
CA ALA A 137 -3.79 -4.38 -13.04
C ALA A 137 -2.41 -4.94 -13.39
N TYR A 138 -1.35 -4.42 -12.77
CA TYR A 138 0.02 -4.93 -12.96
C TYR A 138 0.18 -6.37 -12.48
N LEU A 139 -0.26 -6.70 -11.26
CA LEU A 139 -0.10 -8.05 -10.72
C LEU A 139 -0.79 -9.11 -11.59
N ARG A 140 -1.85 -8.75 -12.29
CA ARG A 140 -2.54 -9.61 -13.26
C ARG A 140 -1.74 -9.87 -14.54
N THR A 141 -0.72 -9.07 -14.84
CA THR A 141 0.16 -9.25 -16.01
C THR A 141 1.36 -10.16 -15.73
N LEU A 142 1.62 -10.48 -14.46
CA LEU A 142 2.76 -11.30 -14.07
C LEU A 142 2.66 -12.72 -14.63
N ALA A 143 3.82 -13.34 -14.86
CA ALA A 143 3.87 -14.76 -15.20
C ALA A 143 3.31 -15.60 -14.04
N SER A 144 2.41 -16.51 -14.35
CA SER A 144 1.83 -17.44 -13.37
C SER A 144 2.89 -18.42 -12.89
N ALA A 145 3.02 -18.61 -11.57
CA ALA A 145 3.98 -19.53 -10.97
C ALA A 145 3.28 -20.51 -10.04
N GLU A 146 3.48 -21.82 -10.29
CA GLU A 146 2.96 -22.90 -9.45
C GLU A 146 3.91 -23.17 -8.28
N ARG A 147 3.84 -22.28 -7.27
CA ARG A 147 4.57 -22.47 -6.01
C ARG A 147 3.61 -22.38 -4.84
N ALA A 148 3.50 -23.47 -4.09
CA ALA A 148 2.67 -23.53 -2.89
C ALA A 148 3.16 -22.56 -1.80
N ASN A 149 2.23 -21.94 -1.11
CA ASN A 149 2.53 -21.06 0.02
C ASN A 149 2.99 -21.90 1.23
N GLN A 150 3.97 -21.39 1.95
CA GLN A 150 4.49 -22.01 3.18
C GLN A 150 3.73 -21.49 4.40
N ALA A 151 3.52 -22.36 5.38
CA ALA A 151 2.96 -21.98 6.67
C ALA A 151 3.99 -21.15 7.46
N HIS A 152 3.52 -20.12 8.18
CA HIS A 152 4.39 -19.34 9.05
C HIS A 152 4.85 -20.16 10.27
N GLU A 153 6.08 -19.95 10.72
CA GLU A 153 6.69 -20.57 11.90
C GLU A 153 6.71 -19.56 13.06
N LEU A 154 5.56 -19.37 13.70
CA LEU A 154 5.40 -18.35 14.74
C LEU A 154 5.56 -18.94 16.15
N ARG A 155 6.22 -18.18 17.03
CA ARG A 155 6.37 -18.54 18.44
C ARG A 155 5.00 -18.43 19.14
N PHE A 156 4.73 -19.32 20.06
CA PHE A 156 3.57 -19.21 20.94
C PHE A 156 3.65 -17.93 21.78
N PRO A 157 2.57 -17.15 21.93
CA PRO A 157 1.20 -17.36 21.39
C PRO A 157 0.92 -16.63 20.06
N PHE A 158 1.91 -16.05 19.39
CA PHE A 158 1.77 -15.14 18.26
C PHE A 158 1.17 -15.78 17.00
N GLY A 159 1.12 -17.12 16.92
CA GLY A 159 0.38 -17.84 15.87
C GLY A 159 -1.15 -17.76 15.98
N TRP A 160 -1.69 -17.31 17.11
CA TRP A 160 -3.13 -17.19 17.31
C TRP A 160 -3.71 -15.98 16.58
N ARG A 161 -4.43 -16.20 15.49
CA ARG A 161 -5.01 -15.11 14.68
C ARG A 161 -5.98 -14.22 15.46
N ARG A 162 -6.59 -14.71 16.55
CA ARG A 162 -7.42 -13.88 17.44
C ARG A 162 -6.64 -12.72 18.08
N LEU A 163 -5.34 -12.90 18.30
CA LEU A 163 -4.48 -11.82 18.81
C LEU A 163 -4.29 -10.71 17.77
N VAL A 164 -4.30 -11.05 16.47
CA VAL A 164 -4.25 -10.05 15.40
C VAL A 164 -5.49 -9.17 15.41
N THR A 165 -6.67 -9.74 15.66
CA THR A 165 -7.92 -8.97 15.79
C THR A 165 -7.82 -7.96 16.93
N ALA A 166 -7.36 -8.39 18.10
CA ALA A 166 -7.15 -7.50 19.24
C ALA A 166 -6.09 -6.42 18.94
N TRP A 167 -4.98 -6.80 18.31
CA TRP A 167 -3.95 -5.87 17.88
C TRP A 167 -4.48 -4.80 16.92
N LYS A 168 -5.25 -5.21 15.90
CA LYS A 168 -5.90 -4.27 14.96
C LYS A 168 -6.81 -3.29 15.69
N TRP A 169 -7.58 -3.76 16.64
CA TRP A 169 -8.48 -2.94 17.45
C TRP A 169 -7.74 -1.83 18.22
N LEU A 170 -6.54 -2.13 18.71
CA LEU A 170 -5.73 -1.19 19.49
C LEU A 170 -4.91 -0.23 18.61
N PHE A 171 -4.41 -0.67 17.46
CA PHE A 171 -3.36 0.03 16.73
C PHE A 171 -3.66 0.31 15.26
N PHE A 172 -4.72 -0.23 14.70
CA PHE A 172 -5.04 -0.08 13.29
C PHE A 172 -6.32 0.73 13.08
N VAL A 173 -6.20 1.84 12.37
CA VAL A 173 -7.34 2.64 11.91
C VAL A 173 -7.26 2.71 10.38
N PRO A 174 -8.21 2.09 9.66
CA PRO A 174 -8.26 2.21 8.21
C PRO A 174 -8.51 3.66 7.80
N GLN A 175 -7.56 4.25 7.08
CA GLN A 175 -7.74 5.61 6.56
C GLN A 175 -6.87 5.82 5.32
N ARG A 176 -7.36 6.63 4.39
CA ARG A 176 -6.54 7.10 3.27
C ARG A 176 -5.53 8.14 3.75
N ALA A 177 -4.38 8.19 3.07
CA ALA A 177 -3.43 9.27 3.32
C ALA A 177 -4.11 10.62 3.10
N GLY A 178 -4.07 11.44 4.14
CA GLY A 178 -4.61 12.80 4.08
C GLY A 178 -3.67 13.73 3.32
N VAL A 179 -4.25 14.76 2.71
CA VAL A 179 -3.48 15.87 2.14
C VAL A 179 -3.43 16.97 3.22
N ASN A 180 -2.23 17.40 3.57
CA ASN A 180 -2.05 18.57 4.45
C ASN A 180 -2.20 19.85 3.60
N PRO A 181 -3.26 20.65 3.80
CA PRO A 181 -3.50 21.85 2.99
C PRO A 181 -2.47 22.97 3.23
N GLN A 182 -1.71 22.92 4.33
CA GLN A 182 -0.64 23.88 4.62
C GLN A 182 0.72 23.47 4.03
N ALA A 183 0.85 22.21 3.54
CA ALA A 183 2.07 21.74 2.92
C ALA A 183 2.01 21.88 1.39
N SER A 184 3.19 22.00 0.76
CA SER A 184 3.27 21.97 -0.70
C SER A 184 2.80 20.62 -1.28
N ALA A 185 2.44 20.62 -2.56
CA ALA A 185 2.11 19.37 -3.26
C ALA A 185 3.28 18.37 -3.23
N GLU A 186 4.51 18.86 -3.32
CA GLU A 186 5.73 18.06 -3.23
C GLU A 186 5.86 17.37 -1.86
N VAL A 187 5.69 18.11 -0.76
CA VAL A 187 5.73 17.56 0.61
C VAL A 187 4.61 16.55 0.81
N ASN A 188 3.39 16.83 0.34
CA ASN A 188 2.28 15.88 0.42
C ASN A 188 2.57 14.59 -0.38
N ARG A 189 3.18 14.70 -1.56
CA ARG A 189 3.60 13.53 -2.34
C ARG A 189 4.66 12.71 -1.60
N GLY A 190 5.65 13.36 -0.99
CA GLY A 190 6.68 12.70 -0.17
C GLY A 190 6.09 12.00 1.06
N ALA A 191 5.12 12.62 1.73
CA ALA A 191 4.38 12.02 2.85
C ALA A 191 3.64 10.75 2.42
N TYR A 192 2.99 10.80 1.25
CA TYR A 192 2.30 9.65 0.66
C TYR A 192 3.28 8.50 0.34
N ILE A 193 4.45 8.82 -0.25
CA ILE A 193 5.48 7.83 -0.55
C ILE A 193 5.99 7.20 0.75
N ALA A 194 6.43 8.00 1.71
CA ALA A 194 7.03 7.49 2.95
C ALA A 194 6.05 6.72 3.83
N GLY A 195 4.78 7.13 3.86
CA GLY A 195 3.77 6.56 4.76
C GLY A 195 2.95 5.45 4.13
N ALA A 196 2.42 5.68 2.92
CA ALA A 196 1.45 4.78 2.31
C ALA A 196 2.06 3.81 1.28
N LEU A 197 3.06 4.23 0.50
CA LEU A 197 3.66 3.38 -0.53
C LEU A 197 4.87 2.60 0.02
N SER A 198 5.97 3.30 0.28
CA SER A 198 7.24 2.66 0.66
C SER A 198 7.32 2.30 2.14
N HIS A 199 6.26 2.54 2.90
CA HIS A 199 6.08 2.16 4.31
C HIS A 199 7.32 2.34 5.21
N CYS A 200 8.10 3.40 4.98
CA CYS A 200 9.31 3.73 5.76
C CYS A 200 9.03 3.78 7.27
N THR A 201 7.79 4.15 7.63
CA THR A 201 7.30 4.21 8.99
C THR A 201 7.33 2.87 9.71
N GLU A 202 7.30 1.74 9.01
CA GLU A 202 7.29 0.41 9.61
C GLU A 202 8.61 0.10 10.35
N CYS A 203 9.75 0.48 9.76
CA CYS A 203 11.06 0.29 10.33
C CYS A 203 11.54 1.52 11.13
N HIS A 204 11.24 2.73 10.62
CA HIS A 204 11.79 3.98 11.17
C HIS A 204 10.91 4.66 12.23
N THR A 205 9.85 4.01 12.71
CA THR A 205 9.04 4.46 13.86
C THR A 205 9.17 3.48 15.00
N PRO A 206 9.47 3.93 16.23
CA PRO A 206 9.63 3.02 17.36
C PRO A 206 8.29 2.34 17.68
N ARG A 207 8.39 1.10 18.16
CA ARG A 207 7.22 0.29 18.53
C ARG A 207 7.22 0.02 20.03
N ASN A 208 6.03 -0.02 20.61
CA ASN A 208 5.83 -0.45 21.99
C ASN A 208 5.96 -1.98 22.11
N PHE A 209 5.88 -2.50 23.34
CA PHE A 209 6.03 -3.93 23.64
C PHE A 209 4.95 -4.83 23.00
N LEU A 210 3.81 -4.25 22.57
CA LEU A 210 2.76 -4.95 21.81
C LEU A 210 2.97 -4.85 20.29
N GLY A 211 4.07 -4.24 19.83
CA GLY A 211 4.37 -4.07 18.40
C GLY A 211 3.61 -2.91 17.73
N GLY A 212 2.82 -2.14 18.47
CA GLY A 212 2.14 -0.96 17.95
C GLY A 212 3.08 0.26 17.84
N PRO A 213 2.87 1.18 16.85
CA PRO A 213 3.70 2.37 16.71
C PRO A 213 3.56 3.31 17.90
N VAL A 214 4.65 3.91 18.34
CA VAL A 214 4.66 4.91 19.41
C VAL A 214 4.16 6.24 18.87
N LYS A 215 3.01 6.71 19.38
CA LYS A 215 2.42 8.00 19.00
C LYS A 215 3.40 9.15 19.24
N GLY A 216 3.44 10.09 18.28
CA GLY A 216 4.32 11.26 18.36
C GLY A 216 5.79 11.00 18.04
N ARG A 217 6.15 9.76 17.68
CA ARG A 217 7.53 9.37 17.33
C ARG A 217 7.68 8.93 15.87
N LEU A 218 6.78 9.39 15.00
CA LEU A 218 6.78 9.03 13.58
C LEU A 218 8.15 9.33 12.94
N LEU A 219 8.74 8.30 12.32
CA LEU A 219 10.06 8.35 11.69
C LEU A 219 11.22 8.74 12.63
N GLY A 220 11.02 8.65 13.94
CA GLY A 220 12.00 8.96 14.99
C GLY A 220 13.04 7.86 15.26
N GLY A 221 13.13 6.86 14.36
CA GLY A 221 13.98 5.67 14.53
C GLY A 221 13.22 4.51 15.17
N GLY A 222 13.71 3.28 15.00
CA GLY A 222 13.06 2.08 15.53
C GLY A 222 14.03 0.91 15.69
N MET A 223 13.59 -0.14 16.38
CA MET A 223 14.31 -1.42 16.44
C MET A 223 13.70 -2.40 15.44
N ILE A 224 14.54 -3.02 14.65
CA ILE A 224 14.21 -4.07 13.69
C ILE A 224 15.04 -5.32 13.99
N SER A 225 14.78 -6.43 13.31
CA SER A 225 15.48 -7.70 13.57
C SER A 225 17.00 -7.59 13.38
N GLU A 226 17.42 -6.78 12.41
CA GLU A 226 18.82 -6.56 12.02
C GLU A 226 19.50 -5.43 12.78
N GLY A 227 18.82 -4.83 13.76
CA GLY A 227 19.39 -3.76 14.57
C GLY A 227 18.51 -2.51 14.67
N ARG A 228 19.12 -1.34 14.60
CA ARG A 228 18.42 -0.06 14.75
C ARG A 228 18.25 0.65 13.41
N ALA A 229 17.01 0.87 13.00
CA ALA A 229 16.66 1.80 11.94
C ALA A 229 16.82 3.25 12.45
N PRO A 230 17.55 4.12 11.72
CA PRO A 230 17.86 5.47 12.22
C PRO A 230 16.64 6.40 12.24
N ASN A 231 16.76 7.47 13.00
CA ASN A 231 15.84 8.61 13.00
C ASN A 231 15.93 9.34 11.65
N LEU A 232 14.79 9.47 10.94
CA LEU A 232 14.66 10.15 9.65
C LEU A 232 14.16 11.59 9.77
N THR A 233 14.11 12.16 10.97
CA THR A 233 13.76 13.57 11.15
C THR A 233 14.98 14.48 10.98
N PRO A 234 14.80 15.81 10.85
CA PRO A 234 15.90 16.76 10.70
C PRO A 234 16.96 16.68 11.78
N THR A 235 16.67 16.17 12.97
CA THR A 235 17.67 15.98 14.05
C THR A 235 18.89 15.20 13.55
N ARG A 236 18.66 14.11 12.83
CA ARG A 236 19.75 13.30 12.26
C ARG A 236 20.10 13.72 10.84
N LEU A 237 19.09 13.96 10.00
CA LEU A 237 19.28 14.19 8.57
C LEU A 237 19.91 15.55 8.24
N LYS A 238 19.90 16.54 9.15
CA LYS A 238 20.50 17.86 8.93
C LYS A 238 22.01 17.84 8.58
N ARG A 239 22.70 16.76 8.94
CA ARG A 239 24.15 16.58 8.64
C ARG A 239 24.43 16.29 7.16
N TRP A 240 23.44 15.85 6.40
CA TRP A 240 23.56 15.56 4.98
C TRP A 240 22.81 16.62 4.17
N SER A 241 23.36 17.01 3.03
CA SER A 241 22.66 17.85 2.06
C SER A 241 21.53 17.05 1.36
N ASP A 242 20.63 17.75 0.67
CA ASP A 242 19.58 17.09 -0.12
C ASP A 242 20.16 16.24 -1.24
N ALA A 243 21.25 16.68 -1.86
CA ALA A 243 21.95 15.90 -2.88
C ALA A 243 22.51 14.59 -2.30
N GLN A 244 23.12 14.63 -1.12
CA GLN A 244 23.63 13.45 -0.44
C GLN A 244 22.52 12.50 -0.01
N LEU A 245 21.38 13.01 0.48
CA LEU A 245 20.22 12.17 0.79
C LEU A 245 19.64 11.49 -0.44
N LYS A 246 19.51 12.22 -1.55
CA LYS A 246 19.06 11.66 -2.84
C LYS A 246 20.02 10.59 -3.35
N GLU A 247 21.33 10.84 -3.25
CA GLU A 247 22.33 9.86 -3.65
C GLU A 247 22.28 8.61 -2.80
N PHE A 248 22.20 8.74 -1.47
CA PHE A 248 22.03 7.61 -0.57
C PHE A 248 20.78 6.78 -0.90
N LEU A 249 19.63 7.42 -1.09
CA LEU A 249 18.38 6.73 -1.43
C LEU A 249 18.43 6.05 -2.80
N ARG A 250 19.31 6.51 -3.71
CA ARG A 250 19.46 5.94 -5.04
C ARG A 250 20.47 4.80 -5.11
N SER A 251 21.62 4.97 -4.48
CA SER A 251 22.78 4.09 -4.65
C SER A 251 23.23 3.41 -3.35
N GLY A 252 22.81 3.91 -2.18
CA GLY A 252 23.34 3.49 -0.88
C GLY A 252 24.63 4.17 -0.46
N ALA A 253 25.20 5.02 -1.32
CA ALA A 253 26.46 5.72 -0.99
C ALA A 253 26.23 6.75 0.12
N THR A 254 26.92 6.58 1.26
CA THR A 254 26.92 7.59 2.31
C THR A 254 28.04 8.61 2.06
N PRO A 255 27.91 9.86 2.53
CA PRO A 255 28.98 10.85 2.41
C PRO A 255 30.28 10.44 3.12
N GLU A 256 30.17 9.60 4.11
CA GLU A 256 31.30 9.08 4.91
C GLU A 256 31.97 7.84 4.28
N GLY A 257 31.38 7.28 3.20
CA GLY A 257 31.89 6.08 2.53
C GLY A 257 31.44 4.76 3.21
N ASP A 258 30.54 4.83 4.19
CA ASP A 258 29.96 3.65 4.82
C ASP A 258 28.94 2.98 3.90
N VAL A 259 28.65 1.69 4.16
CA VAL A 259 27.58 0.94 3.51
C VAL A 259 26.32 0.93 4.39
N PRO A 260 25.13 0.92 3.80
CA PRO A 260 23.89 0.76 4.56
C PRO A 260 23.83 -0.63 5.20
N ALA A 261 23.06 -0.76 6.29
CA ALA A 261 22.71 -2.06 6.83
C ALA A 261 21.97 -2.91 5.77
N GLU A 262 22.17 -4.23 5.81
CA GLU A 262 21.63 -5.19 4.81
C GLU A 262 20.14 -4.98 4.48
N ALA A 263 19.31 -4.79 5.50
CA ALA A 263 17.88 -4.50 5.30
C ALA A 263 17.65 -3.21 4.49
N MET A 264 18.42 -2.14 4.76
CA MET A 264 18.27 -0.88 4.02
C MET A 264 18.90 -0.97 2.62
N GLU A 265 19.95 -1.76 2.44
CA GLU A 265 20.51 -2.05 1.12
C GLU A 265 19.48 -2.72 0.20
N GLU A 266 18.73 -3.70 0.72
CA GLU A 266 17.64 -4.35 -0.02
C GLU A 266 16.54 -3.35 -0.40
N ILE A 267 16.14 -2.47 0.52
CA ILE A 267 15.15 -1.41 0.26
C ILE A 267 15.67 -0.43 -0.80
N ILE A 268 16.92 -0.03 -0.73
CA ILE A 268 17.51 0.85 -1.75
C ILE A 268 17.46 0.16 -3.12
N ARG A 269 17.98 -1.05 -3.22
CA ARG A 269 18.04 -1.80 -4.47
C ARG A 269 16.66 -2.03 -5.12
N ASN A 270 15.68 -2.41 -4.33
CA ASN A 270 14.38 -2.87 -4.83
C ASN A 270 13.30 -1.78 -4.84
N THR A 271 13.50 -0.67 -4.12
CA THR A 271 12.46 0.35 -3.88
C THR A 271 12.96 1.75 -4.17
N THR A 272 13.86 2.31 -3.35
CA THR A 272 14.17 3.74 -3.44
C THR A 272 15.01 4.11 -4.67
N SER A 273 15.85 3.19 -5.19
CA SER A 273 16.55 3.37 -6.46
C SER A 273 15.62 3.50 -7.67
N GLN A 274 14.38 2.99 -7.54
CA GLN A 274 13.37 3.03 -8.60
C GLN A 274 12.56 4.33 -8.60
N LEU A 275 12.72 5.19 -7.59
CA LEU A 275 12.02 6.47 -7.51
C LEU A 275 12.35 7.37 -8.71
N SER A 276 11.32 7.93 -9.32
CA SER A 276 11.51 9.01 -10.30
C SER A 276 12.24 10.19 -9.65
N PRO A 277 12.96 11.04 -10.41
CA PRO A 277 13.60 12.22 -9.86
C PRO A 277 12.63 13.13 -9.08
N GLN A 278 11.38 13.23 -9.53
CA GLN A 278 10.33 14.00 -8.86
C GLN A 278 9.94 13.36 -7.52
N ASP A 279 9.68 12.06 -7.50
CA ASP A 279 9.28 11.36 -6.28
C ASP A 279 10.41 11.28 -5.25
N LEU A 280 11.66 11.15 -5.72
CA LEU A 280 12.84 11.23 -4.86
C LEU A 280 12.99 12.62 -4.24
N GLY A 281 12.76 13.69 -5.02
CA GLY A 281 12.72 15.07 -4.54
C GLY A 281 11.62 15.25 -3.49
N ALA A 282 10.43 14.78 -3.78
CA ALA A 282 9.27 14.85 -2.89
C ALA A 282 9.52 14.11 -1.55
N LEU A 283 10.12 12.92 -1.60
CA LEU A 283 10.49 12.18 -0.40
C LEU A 283 11.46 12.98 0.48
N VAL A 284 12.53 13.54 -0.12
CA VAL A 284 13.51 14.35 0.63
C VAL A 284 12.85 15.61 1.19
N ALA A 285 12.01 16.32 0.42
CA ALA A 285 11.27 17.50 0.89
C ALA A 285 10.38 17.18 2.09
N TYR A 286 9.69 16.04 2.06
CA TYR A 286 8.89 15.57 3.19
C TYR A 286 9.74 15.29 4.43
N LEU A 287 10.83 14.53 4.30
CA LEU A 287 11.72 14.22 5.42
C LEU A 287 12.29 15.49 6.08
N ARG A 288 12.58 16.53 5.28
CA ARG A 288 13.01 17.85 5.76
C ARG A 288 11.92 18.63 6.49
N SER A 289 10.67 18.43 6.10
CA SER A 289 9.52 19.12 6.70
C SER A 289 9.07 18.54 8.04
N LEU A 290 9.58 17.37 8.42
CA LEU A 290 9.22 16.73 9.68
C LEU A 290 9.69 17.53 10.90
N PRO A 291 8.92 17.52 12.01
CA PRO A 291 9.40 18.10 13.27
C PRO A 291 10.63 17.32 13.77
N PRO A 292 11.65 18.00 14.28
CA PRO A 292 12.83 17.33 14.81
C PRO A 292 12.47 16.52 16.07
N LEU A 293 12.82 15.24 16.08
CA LEU A 293 12.63 14.35 17.22
C LEU A 293 13.99 14.00 17.85
N ALA A 294 14.06 14.03 19.18
CA ALA A 294 15.28 13.61 19.88
C ALA A 294 15.64 12.15 19.53
N GLU A 295 16.93 11.87 19.42
CA GLU A 295 17.42 10.49 19.29
C GLU A 295 16.97 9.69 20.53
N GLU A 296 16.59 8.46 20.32
CA GLU A 296 16.30 7.56 21.40
C GLU A 296 17.59 7.20 22.14
N LYS A 297 17.65 7.43 23.44
CA LYS A 297 18.84 7.06 24.25
C LYS A 297 19.09 5.56 24.12
N ARG A 298 20.35 5.20 23.96
CA ARG A 298 20.82 3.80 23.93
C ARG A 298 20.53 3.11 25.24
#